data_4e65eab870be85d607049cd592385706
#
_entry.id   4e65eab870be85d607049cd592385706
#
_cell.length_a   1.000
_cell.length_b   1.000
_cell.length_c   1.000
_cell.angle_alpha   90.00
_cell.angle_beta   90.00
_cell.angle_gamma   90.00
#
_symmetry.space_group_name_H-M   'P 1'
#
loop_
_entity.id
_entity.type
_entity.pdbx_description
1 polymer ?
#
loop_
_entity_poly.entity_id
_entity_poly.type
_entity_poly.pdbx_seq_one_letter_code
_entity_poly.pdbx_strand_id
1 'polypeptide(L)'
;MGEFTPLMARDGRDFRAWLSKPAGRAKGAVVVIQEIFGVNSHIRAVTDSFAAEGYLAIAPSLFDRVRMGIELDYADKDMQEGRGYVMQLKQDETLKDIAAAIAIVKHAGRVGTVGYCWGGKMSYLAACELPIACAVSYYGGGITQLLDKKPRCPVMYHYGERDKHITPDDVAKVKAAHPEGLFYTYAADHGFNCDQRGSYDAESAALARQRTLEFFGQYLAADRPKGEIA
;
A
#
# COMPACT_ATOMS: atom_id res chain seq x y z
N MET A 1 -3.39 7.61 -17.89
CA MET A 1 -2.38 8.34 -17.08
C MET A 1 -3.14 9.16 -16.05
N GLY A 2 -2.71 9.10 -14.80
CA GLY A 2 -3.37 9.80 -13.70
C GLY A 2 -3.02 11.30 -13.64
N GLU A 3 -3.58 11.98 -12.65
CA GLU A 3 -3.34 13.39 -12.36
C GLU A 3 -3.36 13.64 -10.85
N PHE A 4 -2.67 14.68 -10.39
CA PHE A 4 -2.79 15.10 -9.01
C PHE A 4 -4.15 15.79 -8.77
N THR A 5 -4.82 15.35 -7.71
CA THR A 5 -6.09 15.94 -7.25
C THR A 5 -5.94 16.43 -5.80
N PRO A 6 -6.51 17.60 -5.45
CA PRO A 6 -6.52 18.07 -4.07
C PRO A 6 -7.48 17.23 -3.23
N LEU A 7 -7.07 16.93 -2.01
CA LEU A 7 -7.87 16.27 -0.98
C LEU A 7 -7.81 17.06 0.32
N MET A 8 -8.79 16.82 1.20
CA MET A 8 -8.80 17.34 2.55
C MET A 8 -9.09 16.20 3.53
N ALA A 9 -8.21 16.02 4.50
CA ALA A 9 -8.41 15.08 5.59
C ALA A 9 -9.48 15.60 6.58
N ARG A 10 -10.03 14.71 7.42
CA ARG A 10 -11.07 15.07 8.39
C ARG A 10 -10.64 16.09 9.44
N ASP A 11 -9.32 16.23 9.66
CA ASP A 11 -8.75 17.24 10.56
C ASP A 11 -8.49 18.59 9.88
N GLY A 12 -9.00 18.79 8.66
CA GLY A 12 -8.89 20.03 7.88
C GLY A 12 -7.54 20.20 7.16
N ARG A 13 -6.69 19.17 7.15
CA ARG A 13 -5.41 19.23 6.46
C ARG A 13 -5.60 19.03 4.96
N ASP A 14 -5.15 19.99 4.17
CA ASP A 14 -5.06 19.87 2.71
C ASP A 14 -3.82 19.07 2.31
N PHE A 15 -3.98 18.20 1.31
CA PHE A 15 -2.92 17.41 0.69
C PHE A 15 -3.34 17.02 -0.73
N ARG A 16 -2.45 16.37 -1.48
CA ARG A 16 -2.72 15.91 -2.85
C ARG A 16 -2.73 14.39 -2.90
N ALA A 17 -3.35 13.86 -3.94
CA ALA A 17 -3.24 12.45 -4.30
C ALA A 17 -3.13 12.28 -5.80
N TRP A 18 -2.36 11.28 -6.25
CA TRP A 18 -2.36 10.86 -7.64
C TRP A 18 -3.58 9.96 -7.89
N LEU A 19 -4.50 10.42 -8.74
CA LEU A 19 -5.73 9.70 -9.10
C LEU A 19 -5.63 9.19 -10.52
N SER A 20 -5.81 7.88 -10.71
CA SER A 20 -5.80 7.24 -12.02
C SER A 20 -7.09 6.46 -12.24
N LYS A 21 -7.74 6.70 -13.39
CA LYS A 21 -9.05 6.15 -13.74
C LYS A 21 -8.90 5.02 -14.74
N PRO A 22 -9.66 3.91 -14.60
CA PRO A 22 -9.69 2.87 -15.61
C PRO A 22 -10.38 3.34 -16.89
N ALA A 23 -10.13 2.67 -18.02
CA ALA A 23 -10.74 3.00 -19.31
C ALA A 23 -12.25 2.78 -19.37
N GLY A 24 -12.81 1.96 -18.45
CA GLY A 24 -14.24 1.63 -18.38
C GLY A 24 -14.78 1.67 -16.96
N ARG A 25 -15.89 0.94 -16.72
CA ARG A 25 -16.44 0.79 -15.37
C ARG A 25 -15.43 0.14 -14.44
N ALA A 26 -15.17 0.77 -13.31
CA ALA A 26 -14.24 0.25 -12.32
C ALA A 26 -14.71 -1.08 -11.71
N LYS A 27 -13.78 -2.02 -11.51
CA LYS A 27 -14.01 -3.30 -10.82
C LYS A 27 -14.03 -3.16 -9.29
N GLY A 28 -13.68 -2.00 -8.78
CA GLY A 28 -13.48 -1.61 -7.39
C GLY A 28 -12.45 -0.51 -7.31
N ALA A 29 -11.92 -0.24 -6.13
CA ALA A 29 -10.92 0.80 -5.93
C ALA A 29 -9.70 0.31 -5.16
N VAL A 30 -8.54 0.89 -5.46
CA VAL A 30 -7.26 0.58 -4.81
C VAL A 30 -6.60 1.87 -4.32
N VAL A 31 -6.30 1.93 -3.02
CA VAL A 31 -5.44 2.97 -2.45
C VAL A 31 -4.01 2.46 -2.41
N VAL A 32 -3.12 3.11 -3.14
CA VAL A 32 -1.68 2.79 -3.22
C VAL A 32 -0.93 3.64 -2.20
N ILE A 33 -0.25 3.01 -1.26
CA ILE A 33 0.44 3.70 -0.17
C ILE A 33 1.94 3.70 -0.44
N GLN A 34 2.50 4.91 -0.51
CA GLN A 34 3.88 5.21 -0.86
C GLN A 34 4.91 4.55 0.07
N GLU A 35 6.12 4.37 -0.45
CA GLU A 35 7.32 4.11 0.34
C GLU A 35 7.75 5.39 1.12
N ILE A 36 8.99 5.43 1.56
CA ILE A 36 9.59 6.63 2.21
C ILE A 36 10.05 7.71 1.21
N PHE A 37 9.63 7.64 -0.06
CA PHE A 37 10.09 8.53 -1.14
C PHE A 37 8.99 9.46 -1.69
N GLY A 38 7.81 9.45 -1.07
CA GLY A 38 6.67 10.23 -1.55
C GLY A 38 5.91 9.55 -2.70
N VAL A 39 4.96 10.27 -3.29
CA VAL A 39 4.24 9.84 -4.50
C VAL A 39 5.09 10.18 -5.73
N ASN A 40 6.28 9.60 -5.80
CA ASN A 40 7.26 9.78 -6.86
C ASN A 40 6.83 9.06 -8.16
N SER A 41 7.70 9.10 -9.18
CA SER A 41 7.43 8.51 -10.50
C SER A 41 7.06 7.03 -10.43
N HIS A 42 7.73 6.23 -9.56
CA HIS A 42 7.43 4.82 -9.38
C HIS A 42 6.02 4.60 -8.79
N ILE A 43 5.68 5.28 -7.69
CA ILE A 43 4.35 5.13 -7.07
C ILE A 43 3.24 5.61 -7.98
N ARG A 44 3.46 6.65 -8.79
CA ARG A 44 2.51 7.07 -9.84
C ARG A 44 2.35 5.99 -10.90
N ALA A 45 3.44 5.40 -11.40
CA ALA A 45 3.40 4.31 -12.37
C ALA A 45 2.68 3.06 -11.82
N VAL A 46 2.92 2.70 -10.55
CA VAL A 46 2.20 1.62 -9.87
C VAL A 46 0.70 1.94 -9.79
N THR A 47 0.33 3.17 -9.46
CA THR A 47 -1.08 3.60 -9.39
C THR A 47 -1.75 3.54 -10.76
N ASP A 48 -1.07 4.03 -11.80
CA ASP A 48 -1.54 3.94 -13.18
C ASP A 48 -1.70 2.49 -13.65
N SER A 49 -0.80 1.60 -13.21
CA SER A 49 -0.87 0.18 -13.55
C SER A 49 -2.10 -0.51 -12.95
N PHE A 50 -2.55 -0.13 -11.74
CA PHE A 50 -3.81 -0.64 -11.20
C PHE A 50 -5.02 -0.10 -11.95
N ALA A 51 -4.95 1.13 -12.45
CA ALA A 51 -6.01 1.66 -13.31
C ALA A 51 -6.08 0.93 -14.66
N ALA A 52 -4.94 0.55 -15.25
CA ALA A 52 -4.89 -0.29 -16.45
C ALA A 52 -5.53 -1.68 -16.22
N GLU A 53 -5.45 -2.22 -15.01
CA GLU A 53 -6.12 -3.47 -14.60
C GLU A 53 -7.62 -3.29 -14.32
N GLY A 54 -8.15 -2.08 -14.44
CA GLY A 54 -9.58 -1.80 -14.31
C GLY A 54 -10.03 -1.35 -12.92
N TYR A 55 -9.13 -0.93 -12.04
CA TYR A 55 -9.47 -0.35 -10.73
C TYR A 55 -9.45 1.18 -10.78
N LEU A 56 -10.30 1.84 -10.01
CA LEU A 56 -10.09 3.25 -9.69
C LEU A 56 -8.96 3.33 -8.65
N ALA A 57 -7.80 3.86 -9.04
CA ALA A 57 -6.60 3.84 -8.21
C ALA A 57 -6.21 5.25 -7.73
N ILE A 58 -5.81 5.35 -6.45
CA ILE A 58 -5.41 6.62 -5.83
C ILE A 58 -4.20 6.42 -4.92
N ALA A 59 -3.22 7.33 -5.01
CA ALA A 59 -2.07 7.37 -4.11
C ALA A 59 -2.04 8.70 -3.35
N PRO A 60 -2.39 8.73 -2.05
CA PRO A 60 -2.32 9.93 -1.23
C PRO A 60 -0.86 10.34 -0.97
N SER A 61 -0.55 11.64 -1.16
CA SER A 61 0.76 12.22 -0.87
C SER A 61 0.91 12.44 0.64
N LEU A 62 1.25 11.38 1.37
CA LEU A 62 1.25 11.40 2.85
C LEU A 62 2.29 12.37 3.42
N PHE A 63 3.35 12.68 2.66
CA PHE A 63 4.37 13.66 3.05
C PHE A 63 3.93 15.11 2.91
N ASP A 64 2.80 15.37 2.25
CA ASP A 64 2.23 16.72 2.17
C ASP A 64 1.82 17.26 3.56
N ARG A 65 1.72 16.39 4.59
CA ARG A 65 1.60 16.81 5.99
C ARG A 65 2.85 17.53 6.51
N VAL A 66 4.01 17.19 6.02
CA VAL A 66 5.27 17.85 6.38
C VAL A 66 5.52 19.02 5.43
N ARG A 67 5.58 18.74 4.15
CA ARG A 67 5.76 19.71 3.08
C ARG A 67 5.12 19.22 1.80
N MET A 68 4.42 20.10 1.10
CA MET A 68 3.79 19.81 -0.18
C MET A 68 4.82 19.41 -1.24
N GLY A 69 4.53 18.36 -2.00
CA GLY A 69 5.28 18.02 -3.20
C GLY A 69 6.62 17.33 -2.96
N ILE A 70 6.78 16.62 -1.84
CA ILE A 70 7.98 15.81 -1.61
C ILE A 70 7.94 14.60 -2.53
N GLU A 71 8.89 14.53 -3.44
CA GLU A 71 9.17 13.40 -4.32
C GLU A 71 10.68 13.17 -4.30
N LEU A 72 11.12 12.01 -3.80
CA LEU A 72 12.52 11.65 -3.65
C LEU A 72 12.88 10.53 -4.62
N ASP A 73 14.15 10.49 -4.99
CA ASP A 73 14.78 9.38 -5.70
C ASP A 73 15.24 8.29 -4.71
N TYR A 74 16.05 7.35 -5.16
CA TYR A 74 16.46 6.16 -4.39
C TYR A 74 17.93 6.18 -3.94
N ALA A 75 18.61 7.34 -3.97
CA ALA A 75 19.96 7.49 -3.45
C ALA A 75 19.98 7.44 -1.92
N ASP A 76 21.16 7.16 -1.32
CA ASP A 76 21.30 7.07 0.13
C ASP A 76 20.86 8.33 0.87
N LYS A 77 21.14 9.51 0.30
CA LYS A 77 20.68 10.80 0.84
C LYS A 77 19.16 10.90 0.88
N ASP A 78 18.49 10.40 -0.18
CA ASP A 78 17.03 10.43 -0.31
C ASP A 78 16.39 9.45 0.67
N MET A 79 17.01 8.29 0.91
CA MET A 79 16.57 7.35 1.95
C MET A 79 16.66 7.97 3.35
N GLN A 80 17.73 8.72 3.65
CA GLN A 80 17.88 9.40 4.95
C GLN A 80 16.84 10.50 5.10
N GLU A 81 16.64 11.32 4.06
CA GLU A 81 15.63 12.38 4.05
C GLU A 81 14.22 11.81 4.22
N GLY A 82 13.85 10.76 3.46
CA GLY A 82 12.56 10.11 3.53
C GLY A 82 12.27 9.50 4.91
N ARG A 83 13.27 8.88 5.55
CA ARG A 83 13.16 8.43 6.95
C ARG A 83 12.90 9.60 7.90
N GLY A 84 13.56 10.73 7.69
CA GLY A 84 13.34 11.96 8.45
C GLY A 84 11.90 12.49 8.33
N TYR A 85 11.28 12.37 7.15
CA TYR A 85 9.86 12.74 6.97
C TYR A 85 8.94 11.75 7.68
N VAL A 86 9.17 10.43 7.56
CA VAL A 86 8.37 9.41 8.27
C VAL A 86 8.39 9.63 9.79
N MET A 87 9.54 10.03 10.36
CA MET A 87 9.66 10.29 11.80
C MET A 87 8.85 11.51 12.27
N GLN A 88 8.49 12.43 11.38
CA GLN A 88 7.65 13.60 11.67
C GLN A 88 6.16 13.30 11.57
N LEU A 89 5.78 12.16 10.96
CA LEU A 89 4.38 11.77 10.77
C LEU A 89 3.86 10.95 11.94
N LYS A 90 2.66 11.29 12.40
CA LYS A 90 1.93 10.46 13.35
C LYS A 90 1.04 9.46 12.61
N GLN A 91 0.97 8.22 13.12
CA GLN A 91 0.21 7.15 12.48
C GLN A 91 -1.29 7.47 12.37
N ASP A 92 -1.89 8.05 13.39
CA ASP A 92 -3.30 8.45 13.40
C ASP A 92 -3.61 9.57 12.40
N GLU A 93 -2.70 10.52 12.22
CA GLU A 93 -2.82 11.57 11.20
C GLU A 93 -2.68 10.98 9.79
N THR A 94 -1.71 10.09 9.58
CA THR A 94 -1.52 9.39 8.30
C THR A 94 -2.75 8.55 7.93
N LEU A 95 -3.37 7.89 8.92
CA LEU A 95 -4.62 7.15 8.69
C LEU A 95 -5.79 8.06 8.26
N LYS A 96 -5.85 9.31 8.72
CA LYS A 96 -6.87 10.28 8.26
C LYS A 96 -6.72 10.62 6.79
N ASP A 97 -5.48 10.71 6.28
CA ASP A 97 -5.21 10.95 4.85
C ASP A 97 -5.58 9.73 4.01
N ILE A 98 -5.23 8.53 4.48
CA ILE A 98 -5.63 7.28 3.82
C ILE A 98 -7.16 7.16 3.82
N ALA A 99 -7.83 7.51 4.92
CA ALA A 99 -9.28 7.50 5.01
C ALA A 99 -9.93 8.52 4.05
N ALA A 100 -9.33 9.69 3.86
CA ALA A 100 -9.80 10.67 2.88
C ALA A 100 -9.65 10.13 1.44
N ALA A 101 -8.54 9.48 1.11
CA ALA A 101 -8.37 8.84 -0.18
C ALA A 101 -9.41 7.71 -0.41
N ILE A 102 -9.67 6.87 0.59
CA ILE A 102 -10.74 5.86 0.54
C ILE A 102 -12.10 6.52 0.27
N ALA A 103 -12.42 7.62 0.95
CA ALA A 103 -13.70 8.32 0.79
C ALA A 103 -13.91 8.84 -0.64
N ILE A 104 -12.84 9.27 -1.32
CA ILE A 104 -12.90 9.73 -2.71
C ILE A 104 -13.21 8.58 -3.68
N VAL A 105 -12.59 7.41 -3.49
CA VAL A 105 -12.69 6.31 -4.47
C VAL A 105 -13.79 5.28 -4.16
N LYS A 106 -14.41 5.32 -2.98
CA LYS A 106 -15.43 4.32 -2.55
C LYS A 106 -16.66 4.24 -3.46
N HIS A 107 -16.95 5.28 -4.26
CA HIS A 107 -18.05 5.25 -5.21
C HIS A 107 -17.83 4.24 -6.36
N ALA A 108 -16.59 3.80 -6.59
CA ALA A 108 -16.24 2.79 -7.59
C ALA A 108 -16.51 1.34 -7.11
N GLY A 109 -16.92 1.14 -5.85
CA GLY A 109 -17.18 -0.15 -5.26
C GLY A 109 -16.37 -0.43 -4.00
N ARG A 110 -16.02 -1.70 -3.76
CA ARG A 110 -15.19 -2.10 -2.62
C ARG A 110 -13.78 -1.54 -2.76
N VAL A 111 -13.19 -1.14 -1.63
CA VAL A 111 -11.86 -0.52 -1.60
C VAL A 111 -10.85 -1.45 -0.93
N GLY A 112 -9.73 -1.70 -1.59
CA GLY A 112 -8.55 -2.33 -1.01
C GLY A 112 -7.39 -1.35 -0.87
N THR A 113 -6.40 -1.71 -0.05
CA THR A 113 -5.14 -0.97 0.05
C THR A 113 -3.98 -1.84 -0.40
N VAL A 114 -2.97 -1.25 -1.00
CA VAL A 114 -1.66 -1.85 -1.21
C VAL A 114 -0.60 -0.85 -0.80
N GLY A 115 0.37 -1.29 -0.02
CA GLY A 115 1.44 -0.42 0.43
C GLY A 115 2.81 -1.05 0.29
N TYR A 116 3.82 -0.22 0.10
CA TYR A 116 5.19 -0.62 -0.15
C TYR A 116 6.11 -0.09 0.95
N CYS A 117 7.00 -0.90 1.49
CA CYS A 117 7.91 -0.54 2.57
C CYS A 117 7.15 0.01 3.80
N TRP A 118 7.40 1.25 4.21
CA TRP A 118 6.62 1.95 5.23
C TRP A 118 5.12 1.96 4.91
N GLY A 119 4.77 2.15 3.62
CA GLY A 119 3.39 2.03 3.16
C GLY A 119 2.78 0.65 3.37
N GLY A 120 3.59 -0.41 3.34
CA GLY A 120 3.16 -1.77 3.68
C GLY A 120 2.71 -1.89 5.13
N LYS A 121 3.44 -1.27 6.08
CA LYS A 121 3.01 -1.12 7.47
C LYS A 121 1.70 -0.32 7.57
N MET A 122 1.58 0.77 6.81
CA MET A 122 0.36 1.60 6.82
C MET A 122 -0.84 0.90 6.20
N SER A 123 -0.63 0.05 5.18
CA SER A 123 -1.68 -0.80 4.61
C SER A 123 -2.19 -1.83 5.62
N TYR A 124 -1.29 -2.48 6.37
CA TYR A 124 -1.67 -3.34 7.50
C TYR A 124 -2.47 -2.56 8.57
N LEU A 125 -2.01 -1.38 8.95
CA LEU A 125 -2.70 -0.55 9.94
C LEU A 125 -4.07 -0.09 9.44
N ALA A 126 -4.20 0.21 8.13
CA ALA A 126 -5.49 0.49 7.51
C ALA A 126 -6.45 -0.70 7.59
N ALA A 127 -5.95 -1.94 7.44
CA ALA A 127 -6.76 -3.15 7.63
C ALA A 127 -7.29 -3.30 9.07
N CYS A 128 -6.55 -2.79 10.04
CA CYS A 128 -6.97 -2.82 11.46
C CYS A 128 -7.99 -1.73 11.80
N GLU A 129 -7.89 -0.56 11.18
CA GLU A 129 -8.58 0.65 11.67
C GLU A 129 -9.62 1.23 10.69
N LEU A 130 -9.50 0.96 9.38
CA LEU A 130 -10.32 1.58 8.35
C LEU A 130 -11.29 0.58 7.70
N PRO A 131 -12.44 1.05 7.16
CA PRO A 131 -13.44 0.20 6.52
C PRO A 131 -13.02 -0.14 5.08
N ILE A 132 -12.07 -1.05 4.92
CA ILE A 132 -11.60 -1.58 3.64
C ILE A 132 -11.94 -3.06 3.47
N ALA A 133 -11.96 -3.54 2.25
CA ALA A 133 -12.32 -4.93 1.92
C ALA A 133 -11.15 -5.90 2.05
N CYS A 134 -9.93 -5.44 1.78
CA CYS A 134 -8.69 -6.21 1.91
C CYS A 134 -7.47 -5.28 1.89
N ALA A 135 -6.33 -5.81 2.31
CA ALA A 135 -5.05 -5.08 2.31
C ALA A 135 -3.90 -5.94 1.79
N VAL A 136 -2.94 -5.31 1.13
CA VAL A 136 -1.69 -5.95 0.67
C VAL A 136 -0.50 -5.16 1.21
N SER A 137 0.45 -5.87 1.81
CA SER A 137 1.68 -5.31 2.36
C SER A 137 2.89 -5.88 1.63
N TYR A 138 3.57 -5.06 0.84
CA TYR A 138 4.85 -5.39 0.23
C TYR A 138 5.99 -4.95 1.16
N TYR A 139 6.82 -5.89 1.57
CA TYR A 139 7.99 -5.66 2.45
C TYR A 139 7.71 -4.62 3.55
N GLY A 140 6.56 -4.79 4.23
CA GLY A 140 6.11 -3.89 5.29
C GLY A 140 6.93 -4.07 6.57
N GLY A 141 7.91 -3.19 6.77
CA GLY A 141 8.74 -3.19 7.97
C GLY A 141 8.03 -2.60 9.18
N GLY A 142 8.32 -3.14 10.37
CA GLY A 142 7.80 -2.62 11.64
C GLY A 142 6.35 -3.00 11.97
N ILE A 143 5.74 -3.95 11.26
CA ILE A 143 4.44 -4.53 11.63
C ILE A 143 4.53 -5.22 12.99
N THR A 144 5.70 -5.78 13.36
CA THR A 144 5.96 -6.37 14.67
C THR A 144 5.72 -5.44 15.86
N GLN A 145 5.69 -4.14 15.65
CA GLN A 145 5.36 -3.13 16.67
C GLN A 145 3.85 -2.92 16.88
N LEU A 146 3.01 -3.61 16.09
CA LEU A 146 1.56 -3.42 16.00
C LEU A 146 0.78 -4.75 16.16
N LEU A 147 1.41 -5.80 16.68
CA LEU A 147 0.80 -7.14 16.77
C LEU A 147 -0.37 -7.24 17.77
N ASP A 148 -0.54 -6.24 18.63
CA ASP A 148 -1.71 -6.05 19.47
C ASP A 148 -2.98 -5.67 18.66
N LYS A 149 -2.79 -5.13 17.44
CA LYS A 149 -3.89 -4.78 16.55
C LYS A 149 -4.27 -5.97 15.68
N LYS A 150 -5.57 -6.15 15.45
CA LYS A 150 -6.10 -7.23 14.62
C LYS A 150 -6.71 -6.68 13.33
N PRO A 151 -6.28 -7.16 12.15
CA PRO A 151 -6.93 -6.84 10.89
C PRO A 151 -8.42 -7.21 10.92
N ARG A 152 -9.24 -6.34 10.37
CA ARG A 152 -10.70 -6.52 10.23
C ARG A 152 -11.11 -7.03 8.85
N CYS A 153 -10.13 -7.25 7.99
CA CYS A 153 -10.29 -7.77 6.64
C CYS A 153 -9.08 -8.65 6.28
N PRO A 154 -9.19 -9.48 5.23
CA PRO A 154 -8.06 -10.28 4.76
C PRO A 154 -6.84 -9.43 4.42
N VAL A 155 -5.65 -9.92 4.79
CA VAL A 155 -4.36 -9.28 4.52
C VAL A 155 -3.43 -10.26 3.81
N MET A 156 -2.80 -9.78 2.74
CA MET A 156 -1.72 -10.48 2.03
C MET A 156 -0.38 -9.80 2.31
N TYR A 157 0.64 -10.61 2.56
CA TYR A 157 1.99 -10.14 2.87
C TYR A 157 2.99 -10.71 1.86
N HIS A 158 3.82 -9.82 1.29
CA HIS A 158 4.95 -10.17 0.41
C HIS A 158 6.26 -9.77 1.07
N TYR A 159 7.15 -10.73 1.34
CA TYR A 159 8.44 -10.51 1.98
C TYR A 159 9.59 -11.03 1.11
N GLY A 160 10.73 -10.33 1.17
CA GLY A 160 11.97 -10.79 0.58
C GLY A 160 12.77 -11.65 1.58
N GLU A 161 13.28 -12.79 1.15
CA GLU A 161 14.11 -13.67 2.01
C GLU A 161 15.49 -13.08 2.31
N ARG A 162 15.98 -12.16 1.45
CA ARG A 162 17.25 -11.45 1.60
C ARG A 162 17.09 -10.06 2.20
N ASP A 163 15.87 -9.70 2.64
CA ASP A 163 15.58 -8.40 3.23
C ASP A 163 16.31 -8.22 4.57
N LYS A 164 17.26 -7.26 4.61
CA LYS A 164 18.05 -6.94 5.81
C LYS A 164 17.30 -6.10 6.83
N HIS A 165 16.14 -5.55 6.48
CA HIS A 165 15.31 -4.71 7.34
C HIS A 165 14.17 -5.47 8.00
N ILE A 166 13.81 -6.66 7.45
CA ILE A 166 12.74 -7.52 7.96
C ILE A 166 13.31 -8.92 8.06
N THR A 167 13.62 -9.33 9.28
CA THR A 167 14.26 -10.62 9.53
C THR A 167 13.24 -11.78 9.38
N PRO A 168 13.71 -13.01 9.12
CA PRO A 168 12.83 -14.19 9.16
C PRO A 168 12.06 -14.34 10.47
N ASP A 169 12.66 -13.92 11.60
CA ASP A 169 12.02 -13.90 12.91
C ASP A 169 10.88 -12.88 12.98
N ASP A 170 11.05 -11.70 12.37
CA ASP A 170 9.95 -10.72 12.26
C ASP A 170 8.78 -11.27 11.46
N VAL A 171 9.06 -11.93 10.33
CA VAL A 171 8.03 -12.58 9.50
C VAL A 171 7.32 -13.68 10.30
N ALA A 172 8.07 -14.50 11.03
CA ALA A 172 7.50 -15.56 11.88
C ALA A 172 6.58 -14.98 12.96
N LYS A 173 6.97 -13.87 13.61
CA LYS A 173 6.14 -13.18 14.62
C LYS A 173 4.84 -12.66 14.01
N VAL A 174 4.89 -12.00 12.85
CA VAL A 174 3.68 -11.52 12.17
C VAL A 174 2.77 -12.68 11.78
N LYS A 175 3.33 -13.77 11.25
CA LYS A 175 2.59 -14.99 10.89
C LYS A 175 1.95 -15.67 12.10
N ALA A 176 2.65 -15.72 13.23
CA ALA A 176 2.12 -16.29 14.47
C ALA A 176 0.97 -15.46 15.06
N ALA A 177 1.03 -14.12 14.92
CA ALA A 177 -0.02 -13.22 15.41
C ALA A 177 -1.25 -13.20 14.49
N HIS A 178 -1.06 -13.47 13.19
CA HIS A 178 -2.12 -13.40 12.15
C HIS A 178 -2.10 -14.64 11.25
N PRO A 179 -2.39 -15.84 11.79
CA PRO A 179 -2.32 -17.11 11.05
C PRO A 179 -3.32 -17.17 9.87
N GLU A 180 -4.35 -16.33 9.88
CA GLU A 180 -5.33 -16.17 8.80
C GLU A 180 -4.80 -15.36 7.58
N GLY A 181 -3.65 -14.71 7.72
CA GLY A 181 -3.02 -13.92 6.66
C GLY A 181 -2.43 -14.78 5.55
N LEU A 182 -2.36 -14.23 4.34
CA LEU A 182 -1.68 -14.88 3.21
C LEU A 182 -0.23 -14.39 3.13
N PHE A 183 0.72 -15.28 3.37
CA PHE A 183 2.14 -14.96 3.43
C PHE A 183 2.90 -15.58 2.26
N TYR A 184 3.62 -14.73 1.52
CA TYR A 184 4.51 -15.13 0.44
C TYR A 184 5.91 -14.58 0.65
N THR A 185 6.91 -15.43 0.43
CA THR A 185 8.32 -15.07 0.46
C THR A 185 8.94 -15.25 -0.92
N TYR A 186 9.94 -14.44 -1.23
CA TYR A 186 10.59 -14.39 -2.52
C TYR A 186 12.11 -14.36 -2.31
N ALA A 187 12.86 -15.00 -3.19
CA ALA A 187 14.33 -14.94 -3.19
C ALA A 187 14.82 -13.55 -3.63
N ALA A 188 14.42 -12.50 -2.91
CA ALA A 188 14.60 -11.10 -3.25
C ALA A 188 14.98 -10.26 -2.03
N ASP A 189 15.41 -9.03 -2.25
CA ASP A 189 15.78 -8.05 -1.22
C ASP A 189 14.62 -7.09 -0.91
N HIS A 190 14.81 -6.18 0.06
CA HIS A 190 13.87 -5.11 0.37
C HIS A 190 13.64 -4.21 -0.85
N GLY A 191 12.38 -3.91 -1.19
CA GLY A 191 12.05 -3.05 -2.33
C GLY A 191 12.09 -3.76 -3.68
N PHE A 192 12.06 -5.09 -3.73
CA PHE A 192 12.15 -5.89 -4.94
C PHE A 192 11.12 -5.55 -6.03
N ASN A 193 10.02 -4.92 -5.67
CA ASN A 193 8.97 -4.51 -6.63
C ASN A 193 9.30 -3.19 -7.35
N CYS A 194 10.27 -2.42 -6.89
CA CYS A 194 10.57 -1.10 -7.45
C CYS A 194 11.62 -1.20 -8.57
N ASP A 195 11.18 -1.04 -9.82
CA ASP A 195 12.02 -1.09 -11.02
C ASP A 195 13.05 0.06 -11.14
N GLN A 196 12.96 1.07 -10.26
CA GLN A 196 13.89 2.19 -10.18
C GLN A 196 14.98 1.98 -9.10
N ARG A 197 14.99 0.82 -8.43
CA ARG A 197 15.96 0.49 -7.37
C ARG A 197 16.89 -0.64 -7.80
N GLY A 198 18.12 -0.60 -7.28
CA GLY A 198 19.08 -1.69 -7.49
C GLY A 198 18.69 -3.04 -6.88
N SER A 199 17.69 -3.05 -5.98
CA SER A 199 17.11 -4.27 -5.39
C SER A 199 15.96 -4.86 -6.20
N TYR A 200 15.62 -4.30 -7.37
CA TYR A 200 14.56 -4.81 -8.23
C TYR A 200 14.81 -6.26 -8.63
N ASP A 201 13.81 -7.09 -8.48
CA ASP A 201 13.81 -8.48 -8.92
C ASP A 201 12.56 -8.73 -9.77
N ALA A 202 12.75 -8.78 -11.08
CA ALA A 202 11.65 -8.80 -12.04
C ALA A 202 10.73 -10.03 -11.88
N GLU A 203 11.29 -11.19 -11.58
CA GLU A 203 10.54 -12.45 -11.41
C GLU A 203 9.69 -12.38 -10.13
N SER A 204 10.30 -12.00 -9.02
CA SER A 204 9.59 -11.83 -7.73
C SER A 204 8.52 -10.74 -7.82
N ALA A 205 8.81 -9.61 -8.49
CA ALA A 205 7.85 -8.52 -8.68
C ALA A 205 6.65 -8.97 -9.52
N ALA A 206 6.88 -9.68 -10.63
CA ALA A 206 5.83 -10.18 -11.49
C ALA A 206 4.92 -11.18 -10.75
N LEU A 207 5.51 -12.13 -10.01
CA LEU A 207 4.76 -13.13 -9.26
C LEU A 207 3.96 -12.49 -8.10
N ALA A 208 4.58 -11.55 -7.37
CA ALA A 208 3.88 -10.81 -6.31
C ALA A 208 2.72 -9.98 -6.87
N ARG A 209 2.94 -9.33 -8.03
CA ARG A 209 1.90 -8.59 -8.73
C ARG A 209 0.73 -9.48 -9.14
N GLN A 210 0.99 -10.63 -9.74
CA GLN A 210 -0.04 -11.60 -10.12
C GLN A 210 -0.88 -11.99 -8.91
N ARG A 211 -0.27 -12.40 -7.80
CA ARG A 211 -0.96 -12.77 -6.55
C ARG A 211 -1.79 -11.63 -5.99
N THR A 212 -1.27 -10.40 -6.03
CA THR A 212 -2.00 -9.21 -5.61
C THR A 212 -3.26 -8.98 -6.45
N LEU A 213 -3.16 -9.13 -7.78
CA LEU A 213 -4.31 -8.94 -8.69
C LEU A 213 -5.36 -10.02 -8.50
N GLU A 214 -4.96 -11.27 -8.31
CA GLU A 214 -5.86 -12.39 -7.98
C GLU A 214 -6.59 -12.13 -6.66
N PHE A 215 -5.87 -11.68 -5.63
CA PHE A 215 -6.42 -11.32 -4.33
C PHE A 215 -7.42 -10.15 -4.44
N PHE A 216 -7.07 -9.08 -5.15
CA PHE A 216 -8.00 -7.98 -5.40
C PHE A 216 -9.20 -8.42 -6.22
N GLY A 217 -9.03 -9.27 -7.23
CA GLY A 217 -10.13 -9.87 -7.98
C GLY A 217 -11.09 -10.64 -7.09
N GLN A 218 -10.57 -11.30 -6.06
CA GLN A 218 -11.38 -12.03 -5.08
C GLN A 218 -12.18 -11.12 -4.15
N TYR A 219 -11.59 -10.04 -3.64
CA TYR A 219 -12.18 -9.25 -2.56
C TYR A 219 -12.80 -7.92 -2.99
N LEU A 220 -12.44 -7.38 -4.16
CA LEU A 220 -12.95 -6.10 -4.65
C LEU A 220 -14.06 -6.22 -5.71
N ALA A 221 -14.24 -7.41 -6.34
CA ALA A 221 -15.32 -7.60 -7.30
C ALA A 221 -16.70 -7.37 -6.64
N ALA A 222 -17.57 -6.61 -7.33
CA ALA A 222 -18.86 -6.16 -6.81
C ALA A 222 -19.88 -7.27 -6.55
N ASP A 223 -19.75 -8.44 -7.20
CA ASP A 223 -20.77 -9.50 -7.25
C ASP A 223 -20.25 -10.84 -6.71
N ARG A 224 -19.88 -10.92 -5.43
CA ARG A 224 -19.92 -12.20 -4.72
C ARG A 224 -20.98 -12.15 -3.64
N PRO A 225 -21.96 -13.09 -3.62
CA PRO A 225 -22.86 -13.26 -2.49
C PRO A 225 -22.03 -13.53 -1.23
N LYS A 226 -22.41 -12.90 -0.13
CA LYS A 226 -21.84 -13.18 1.19
C LYS A 226 -22.06 -14.64 1.52
N GLY A 227 -21.00 -15.43 1.60
CA GLY A 227 -21.03 -16.77 2.16
C GLY A 227 -20.79 -17.89 1.15
N GLU A 228 -19.52 -18.11 0.82
CA GLU A 228 -18.97 -19.44 0.56
C GLU A 228 -17.48 -19.35 0.86
N ILE A 229 -17.13 -19.76 2.09
CA ILE A 229 -15.76 -20.14 2.44
C ILE A 229 -15.61 -21.56 1.90
N ALA A 230 -14.76 -21.71 0.88
CA ALA A 230 -14.32 -23.02 0.40
C ALA A 230 -13.09 -23.44 1.20
#